data_612363f3245355313e42b38f1ea5a9c6
#
_entry.id   612363f3245355313e42b38f1ea5a9c6
#
_cell.length_a   1.000
_cell.length_b   1.000
_cell.length_c   1.000
_cell.angle_alpha   90.00
_cell.angle_beta   90.00
_cell.angle_gamma   90.00
#
_symmetry.space_group_name_H-M   'P 1'
#
loop_
_entity.id
_entity.type
_entity.pdbx_description
1 polymer ?
#
loop_
_entity_poly.entity_id
_entity_poly.type
_entity_poly.pdbx_seq_one_letter_code
_entity_poly.pdbx_strand_id
1 'polypeptide(L)'
;MPGGQYTNLREQANAMGLGHRWREIARTYADVNQLFGDIVKVTPSSKVVGDMCMFLVTRGIKAADVPKLKPGTFDFPESVIDMLSGGLGQPDGGWPADVQKVVLGTRKPTTLRPGELAEPIDLEATRDELTAKLGQWATDDDLYSHLMYPQVFADFRAFRAKYDDLSGLPTPAFFYGLHIGEEIEIEIDTGKILIIRLISIGEADSTGRRALFYELNGMPRESVVFDNSLKATSKAARPKGEATNPAHACAPMPGMVTQVSVSAGQEVRAGDKLVILEAMKMLTTVSASADGVVSELLVKKGDQVDSDDLLVRLTTT
;
A
#
# COMPACT_ATOMS: atom_id res chain seq x y z
N MET A 1 12.75 -2.31 -21.32
CA MET A 1 12.40 -2.17 -19.88
C MET A 1 13.70 -1.88 -19.12
N PRO A 2 13.76 -0.86 -18.24
CA PRO A 2 14.93 -0.60 -17.40
C PRO A 2 15.21 -1.78 -16.45
N GLY A 3 16.49 -2.04 -16.10
CA GLY A 3 16.87 -3.21 -15.32
C GLY A 3 16.20 -3.31 -13.95
N GLY A 4 16.19 -2.23 -13.18
CA GLY A 4 15.50 -2.20 -11.88
C GLY A 4 13.99 -2.44 -12.01
N GLN A 5 13.37 -1.90 -13.07
CA GLN A 5 11.95 -2.14 -13.32
C GLN A 5 11.68 -3.59 -13.74
N TYR A 6 12.61 -4.21 -14.47
CA TYR A 6 12.49 -5.63 -14.82
C TYR A 6 12.40 -6.52 -13.59
N THR A 7 13.30 -6.33 -12.64
CA THR A 7 13.33 -7.11 -11.39
C THR A 7 12.05 -6.87 -10.58
N ASN A 8 11.69 -5.59 -10.35
CA ASN A 8 10.53 -5.25 -9.56
C ASN A 8 9.22 -5.78 -10.18
N LEU A 9 9.04 -5.61 -11.49
CA LEU A 9 7.82 -6.06 -12.17
C LEU A 9 7.72 -7.58 -12.20
N ARG A 10 8.86 -8.29 -12.29
CA ARG A 10 8.89 -9.74 -12.23
C ARG A 10 8.48 -10.26 -10.85
N GLU A 11 8.99 -9.64 -9.78
CA GLU A 11 8.59 -9.98 -8.41
C GLU A 11 7.11 -9.64 -8.15
N GLN A 12 6.62 -8.51 -8.66
CA GLN A 12 5.19 -8.18 -8.62
C GLN A 12 4.34 -9.24 -9.31
N ALA A 13 4.74 -9.65 -10.52
CA ALA A 13 4.04 -10.68 -11.27
C ALA A 13 4.01 -12.02 -10.52
N ASN A 14 5.13 -12.43 -9.91
CA ASN A 14 5.21 -13.63 -9.09
C ASN A 14 4.29 -13.56 -7.88
N ALA A 15 4.34 -12.45 -7.14
CA ALA A 15 3.51 -12.22 -5.95
C ALA A 15 2.00 -12.23 -6.27
N MET A 16 1.61 -11.79 -7.47
CA MET A 16 0.23 -11.82 -7.97
C MET A 16 -0.16 -13.14 -8.65
N GLY A 17 0.71 -14.18 -8.63
CA GLY A 17 0.46 -15.45 -9.30
C GLY A 17 0.55 -15.41 -10.83
N LEU A 18 1.01 -14.28 -11.40
CA LEU A 18 1.10 -14.04 -12.85
C LEU A 18 2.50 -14.35 -13.44
N GLY A 19 3.41 -14.91 -12.65
CA GLY A 19 4.78 -15.21 -13.11
C GLY A 19 4.83 -16.10 -14.37
N HIS A 20 3.88 -17.01 -14.53
CA HIS A 20 3.72 -17.84 -15.72
C HIS A 20 3.37 -17.03 -16.98
N ARG A 21 2.81 -15.84 -16.85
CA ARG A 21 2.47 -14.90 -17.96
C ARG A 21 3.58 -13.88 -18.25
N TRP A 22 4.81 -14.10 -17.75
CA TRP A 22 5.89 -13.11 -17.86
C TRP A 22 6.15 -12.59 -19.28
N ARG A 23 6.10 -13.48 -20.29
CA ARG A 23 6.30 -13.09 -21.70
C ARG A 23 5.22 -12.13 -22.19
N GLU A 24 4.00 -12.33 -21.76
CA GLU A 24 2.88 -11.43 -22.06
C GLU A 24 3.07 -10.09 -21.36
N ILE A 25 3.40 -10.10 -20.07
CA ILE A 25 3.69 -8.89 -19.29
C ILE A 25 4.80 -8.07 -19.95
N ALA A 26 5.89 -8.70 -20.36
CA ALA A 26 7.00 -8.02 -21.01
C ALA A 26 6.60 -7.36 -22.35
N ARG A 27 5.74 -7.98 -23.14
CA ARG A 27 5.18 -7.41 -24.37
C ARG A 27 4.23 -6.27 -24.06
N THR A 28 3.28 -6.49 -23.15
CA THR A 28 2.31 -5.46 -22.74
C THR A 28 3.02 -4.23 -22.17
N TYR A 29 4.15 -4.39 -21.45
CA TYR A 29 4.96 -3.26 -21.00
C TYR A 29 5.46 -2.39 -22.15
N ALA A 30 5.92 -3.01 -23.25
CA ALA A 30 6.33 -2.27 -24.45
C ALA A 30 5.12 -1.59 -25.13
N ASP A 31 4.00 -2.31 -25.25
CA ASP A 31 2.77 -1.79 -25.83
C ASP A 31 2.20 -0.61 -25.02
N VAL A 32 2.25 -0.66 -23.70
CA VAL A 32 1.85 0.44 -22.81
C VAL A 32 2.78 1.65 -22.99
N ASN A 33 4.10 1.44 -23.16
CA ASN A 33 4.99 2.56 -23.43
C ASN A 33 4.63 3.27 -24.74
N GLN A 34 4.31 2.50 -25.78
CA GLN A 34 3.83 3.06 -27.05
C GLN A 34 2.48 3.77 -26.89
N LEU A 35 1.57 3.18 -26.09
CA LEU A 35 0.27 3.78 -25.75
C LEU A 35 0.42 5.16 -25.09
N PHE A 36 1.46 5.36 -24.29
CA PHE A 36 1.75 6.65 -23.62
C PHE A 36 2.57 7.63 -24.47
N GLY A 37 2.85 7.30 -25.75
CA GLY A 37 3.60 8.15 -26.67
C GLY A 37 5.10 7.90 -26.67
N ASP A 38 5.53 6.67 -26.34
CA ASP A 38 6.94 6.23 -26.30
C ASP A 38 7.81 7.10 -25.37
N ILE A 39 7.31 7.30 -24.16
CA ILE A 39 7.96 8.15 -23.16
C ILE A 39 9.29 7.58 -22.66
N VAL A 40 10.17 8.47 -22.17
CA VAL A 40 11.41 8.09 -21.48
C VAL A 40 11.06 7.36 -20.17
N LYS A 41 11.69 6.19 -19.98
CA LYS A 41 11.44 5.33 -18.82
C LYS A 41 12.51 5.55 -17.75
N VAL A 42 12.24 6.48 -16.87
CA VAL A 42 12.99 6.76 -15.63
C VAL A 42 12.01 6.80 -14.46
N THR A 43 12.49 6.88 -13.24
CA THR A 43 11.61 7.09 -12.08
C THR A 43 10.98 8.49 -12.15
N PRO A 44 9.65 8.66 -12.06
CA PRO A 44 8.63 7.65 -11.75
C PRO A 44 7.98 6.95 -12.97
N SER A 45 8.21 7.41 -14.21
CA SER A 45 7.47 6.97 -15.41
C SER A 45 7.60 5.45 -15.65
N SER A 46 8.77 4.87 -15.41
CA SER A 46 8.97 3.41 -15.57
C SER A 46 8.07 2.58 -14.65
N LYS A 47 7.81 3.07 -13.44
CA LYS A 47 6.87 2.44 -12.50
C LYS A 47 5.44 2.53 -13.04
N VAL A 48 5.02 3.71 -13.51
CA VAL A 48 3.67 3.94 -14.02
C VAL A 48 3.36 3.06 -15.25
N VAL A 49 4.33 2.92 -16.17
CA VAL A 49 4.20 1.97 -17.29
C VAL A 49 4.03 0.53 -16.78
N GLY A 50 4.75 0.15 -15.72
CA GLY A 50 4.60 -1.16 -15.07
C GLY A 50 3.24 -1.35 -14.43
N ASP A 51 2.75 -0.37 -13.68
CA ASP A 51 1.46 -0.40 -13.01
C ASP A 51 0.31 -0.56 -14.02
N MET A 52 0.35 0.23 -15.11
CA MET A 52 -0.62 0.11 -16.20
C MET A 52 -0.53 -1.25 -16.90
N CYS A 53 0.68 -1.74 -17.14
CA CYS A 53 0.90 -3.06 -17.73
C CYS A 53 0.26 -4.17 -16.89
N MET A 54 0.53 -4.19 -15.57
CA MET A 54 -0.03 -5.19 -14.66
C MET A 54 -1.56 -5.08 -14.59
N PHE A 55 -2.11 -3.87 -14.55
CA PHE A 55 -3.53 -3.63 -14.60
C PHE A 55 -4.18 -4.24 -15.86
N LEU A 56 -3.62 -3.96 -17.03
CA LEU A 56 -4.15 -4.46 -18.32
C LEU A 56 -4.07 -5.99 -18.41
N VAL A 57 -2.94 -6.59 -18.02
CA VAL A 57 -2.76 -8.05 -18.04
C VAL A 57 -3.74 -8.74 -17.09
N THR A 58 -3.92 -8.21 -15.89
CA THR A 58 -4.86 -8.75 -14.89
C THR A 58 -6.30 -8.72 -15.40
N ARG A 59 -6.68 -7.66 -16.12
CA ARG A 59 -8.03 -7.48 -16.68
C ARG A 59 -8.22 -8.13 -18.05
N GLY A 60 -7.17 -8.68 -18.67
CA GLY A 60 -7.22 -9.22 -20.02
C GLY A 60 -7.46 -8.18 -21.10
N ILE A 61 -7.12 -6.91 -20.86
CA ILE A 61 -7.30 -5.79 -21.79
C ILE A 61 -6.01 -5.62 -22.61
N LYS A 62 -6.14 -5.47 -23.93
CA LYS A 62 -5.00 -5.13 -24.79
C LYS A 62 -4.74 -3.63 -24.78
N ALA A 63 -3.48 -3.20 -24.76
CA ALA A 63 -3.12 -1.78 -24.77
C ALA A 63 -3.76 -1.03 -25.95
N ALA A 64 -3.81 -1.62 -27.13
CA ALA A 64 -4.43 -1.04 -28.33
C ALA A 64 -5.94 -0.80 -28.23
N ASP A 65 -6.61 -1.41 -27.25
CA ASP A 65 -8.04 -1.24 -27.06
C ASP A 65 -8.38 -0.16 -26.02
N VAL A 66 -7.39 0.27 -25.22
CA VAL A 66 -7.59 1.32 -24.21
C VAL A 66 -8.22 2.60 -24.76
N PRO A 67 -7.75 3.17 -25.91
CA PRO A 67 -8.36 4.38 -26.45
C PRO A 67 -9.83 4.25 -26.87
N LYS A 68 -10.31 3.00 -27.07
CA LYS A 68 -11.67 2.69 -27.49
C LYS A 68 -12.63 2.48 -26.30
N LEU A 69 -12.10 2.40 -25.08
CA LEU A 69 -12.89 2.21 -23.88
C LEU A 69 -13.73 3.46 -23.57
N LYS A 70 -14.90 3.24 -22.98
CA LYS A 70 -15.70 4.35 -22.48
C LYS A 70 -15.00 4.95 -21.24
N PRO A 71 -14.84 6.28 -21.16
CA PRO A 71 -14.31 6.94 -19.97
C PRO A 71 -15.08 6.54 -18.70
N GLY A 72 -14.36 6.25 -17.61
CA GLY A 72 -14.94 5.85 -16.33
C GLY A 72 -15.42 4.40 -16.25
N THR A 73 -15.11 3.55 -17.26
CA THR A 73 -15.45 2.10 -17.20
C THR A 73 -14.57 1.34 -16.19
N PHE A 74 -13.34 1.80 -16.00
CA PHE A 74 -12.37 1.16 -15.10
C PHE A 74 -11.74 2.16 -14.17
N ASP A 75 -11.49 1.74 -12.93
CA ASP A 75 -10.62 2.44 -11.98
C ASP A 75 -9.17 2.07 -12.31
N PHE A 76 -8.50 2.95 -13.03
CA PHE A 76 -7.09 2.81 -13.34
C PHE A 76 -6.24 3.05 -12.08
N PRO A 77 -5.00 2.49 -12.01
CA PRO A 77 -4.10 2.76 -10.90
C PRO A 77 -3.88 4.26 -10.68
N GLU A 78 -3.86 4.71 -9.43
CA GLU A 78 -3.69 6.15 -9.10
C GLU A 78 -2.40 6.72 -9.70
N SER A 79 -1.32 5.95 -9.76
CA SER A 79 -0.07 6.39 -10.41
C SER A 79 -0.23 6.71 -11.89
N VAL A 80 -1.13 5.98 -12.58
CA VAL A 80 -1.44 6.22 -14.00
C VAL A 80 -2.32 7.45 -14.14
N ILE A 81 -3.29 7.61 -13.27
CA ILE A 81 -4.16 8.78 -13.22
C ILE A 81 -3.33 10.03 -12.93
N ASP A 82 -2.47 9.99 -11.92
CA ASP A 82 -1.57 11.09 -11.54
C ASP A 82 -0.67 11.52 -12.70
N MET A 83 -0.05 10.55 -13.37
CA MET A 83 0.83 10.84 -14.50
C MET A 83 0.06 11.51 -15.64
N LEU A 84 -1.08 10.94 -16.04
CA LEU A 84 -1.87 11.45 -17.16
C LEU A 84 -2.64 12.74 -16.84
N SER A 85 -2.90 13.01 -15.55
CA SER A 85 -3.46 14.30 -15.11
C SER A 85 -2.46 15.45 -15.14
N GLY A 86 -1.16 15.16 -15.26
CA GLY A 86 -0.08 16.15 -15.19
C GLY A 86 0.57 16.27 -13.82
N GLY A 87 0.16 15.47 -12.82
CA GLY A 87 0.72 15.48 -11.47
C GLY A 87 2.21 15.12 -11.40
N LEU A 88 2.73 14.41 -12.41
CA LEU A 88 4.16 14.09 -12.57
C LEU A 88 4.84 14.91 -13.66
N GLY A 89 4.21 15.99 -14.13
CA GLY A 89 4.68 16.80 -15.25
C GLY A 89 4.15 16.32 -16.60
N GLN A 90 4.68 16.90 -17.68
CA GLN A 90 4.26 16.64 -19.06
C GLN A 90 5.44 16.13 -19.88
N PRO A 91 5.27 15.12 -20.76
CA PRO A 91 6.25 14.82 -21.79
C PRO A 91 6.24 15.89 -22.85
N ASP A 92 7.31 15.95 -23.64
CA ASP A 92 7.33 16.78 -24.83
C ASP A 92 6.19 16.35 -25.78
N GLY A 93 5.41 17.32 -26.28
CA GLY A 93 4.22 17.06 -27.08
C GLY A 93 2.95 16.67 -26.32
N GLY A 94 3.00 16.54 -24.99
CA GLY A 94 1.86 16.18 -24.14
C GLY A 94 1.49 14.69 -24.17
N TRP A 95 0.40 14.34 -23.51
CA TRP A 95 -0.12 12.96 -23.46
C TRP A 95 -1.06 12.67 -24.64
N PRO A 96 -1.14 11.42 -25.15
CA PRO A 96 -2.15 11.02 -26.14
C PRO A 96 -3.56 11.31 -25.62
N ALA A 97 -4.29 12.19 -26.32
CA ALA A 97 -5.55 12.77 -25.82
C ALA A 97 -6.66 11.75 -25.64
N ASP A 98 -6.72 10.72 -26.47
CA ASP A 98 -7.68 9.62 -26.41
C ASP A 98 -7.45 8.73 -25.18
N VAL A 99 -6.20 8.41 -24.89
CA VAL A 99 -5.80 7.66 -23.68
C VAL A 99 -6.08 8.48 -22.43
N GLN A 100 -5.67 9.75 -22.42
CA GLN A 100 -5.89 10.67 -21.32
C GLN A 100 -7.38 10.79 -20.98
N LYS A 101 -8.24 10.94 -21.99
CA LYS A 101 -9.69 11.02 -21.82
C LYS A 101 -10.28 9.75 -21.19
N VAL A 102 -9.82 8.58 -21.60
CA VAL A 102 -10.32 7.30 -21.06
C VAL A 102 -9.90 7.12 -19.61
N VAL A 103 -8.62 7.39 -19.30
CA VAL A 103 -8.07 7.17 -17.96
C VAL A 103 -8.58 8.19 -16.95
N LEU A 104 -8.66 9.46 -17.34
CA LEU A 104 -9.09 10.52 -16.42
C LEU A 104 -10.61 10.59 -16.25
N GLY A 105 -11.40 10.10 -17.22
CA GLY A 105 -12.86 10.20 -17.16
C GLY A 105 -13.33 11.64 -17.09
N THR A 106 -13.85 12.05 -15.94
CA THR A 106 -14.34 13.42 -15.68
C THR A 106 -13.27 14.35 -15.08
N ARG A 107 -12.11 13.82 -14.70
CA ARG A 107 -11.01 14.62 -14.11
C ARG A 107 -10.39 15.50 -15.18
N LYS A 108 -10.09 16.75 -14.82
CA LYS A 108 -9.44 17.71 -15.72
C LYS A 108 -7.92 17.57 -15.60
N PRO A 109 -7.20 17.42 -16.70
CA PRO A 109 -5.74 17.46 -16.69
C PRO A 109 -5.23 18.89 -16.51
N THR A 110 -4.00 19.01 -16.03
CA THR A 110 -3.28 20.29 -15.95
C THR A 110 -2.00 20.24 -16.76
N THR A 111 -1.59 21.38 -17.30
CA THR A 111 -0.28 21.59 -17.93
C THR A 111 0.66 22.40 -17.04
N LEU A 112 0.17 22.91 -15.93
CA LEU A 112 0.97 23.62 -14.95
C LEU A 112 1.82 22.63 -14.13
N ARG A 113 2.94 23.10 -13.63
CA ARG A 113 3.77 22.29 -12.74
C ARG A 113 3.03 22.07 -11.40
N PRO A 114 3.12 20.89 -10.79
CA PRO A 114 2.47 20.65 -9.50
C PRO A 114 2.81 21.68 -8.43
N GLY A 115 4.08 22.15 -8.38
CA GLY A 115 4.50 23.19 -7.44
C GLY A 115 3.89 24.57 -7.69
N GLU A 116 3.40 24.85 -8.91
CA GLU A 116 2.67 26.11 -9.22
C GLU A 116 1.21 26.03 -8.75
N LEU A 117 0.69 24.83 -8.59
CA LEU A 117 -0.68 24.55 -8.13
C LEU A 117 -0.77 24.31 -6.63
N ALA A 118 0.37 24.01 -6.00
CA ALA A 118 0.42 23.73 -4.57
C ALA A 118 0.17 25.00 -3.75
N GLU A 119 -0.76 24.91 -2.81
CA GLU A 119 -0.95 25.97 -1.82
C GLU A 119 0.30 26.08 -0.93
N PRO A 120 0.68 27.32 -0.54
CA PRO A 120 1.79 27.52 0.39
C PRO A 120 1.49 26.79 1.72
N ILE A 121 2.48 26.07 2.23
CA ILE A 121 2.38 25.39 3.51
C ILE A 121 2.81 26.34 4.61
N ASP A 122 1.94 26.55 5.61
CA ASP A 122 2.29 27.21 6.86
C ASP A 122 3.03 26.21 7.77
N LEU A 123 4.36 26.36 7.86
CA LEU A 123 5.21 25.45 8.62
C LEU A 123 4.97 25.54 10.13
N GLU A 124 4.67 26.74 10.63
CA GLU A 124 4.40 26.97 12.05
C GLU A 124 3.08 26.32 12.46
N ALA A 125 1.99 26.60 11.73
CA ALA A 125 0.70 25.98 11.98
C ALA A 125 0.78 24.44 11.87
N THR A 126 1.50 23.90 10.85
CA THR A 126 1.70 22.46 10.68
C THR A 126 2.47 21.85 11.85
N ARG A 127 3.50 22.55 12.36
CA ARG A 127 4.26 22.13 13.54
C ARG A 127 3.38 22.08 14.80
N ASP A 128 2.54 23.08 14.99
CA ASP A 128 1.64 23.17 16.15
C ASP A 128 0.64 22.01 16.13
N GLU A 129 0.03 21.74 14.98
CA GLU A 129 -0.86 20.57 14.80
C GLU A 129 -0.14 19.24 15.06
N LEU A 130 1.09 19.12 14.56
CA LEU A 130 1.88 17.91 14.75
C LEU A 130 2.29 17.73 16.22
N THR A 131 2.69 18.81 16.89
CA THR A 131 3.00 18.84 18.32
C THR A 131 1.80 18.37 19.16
N ALA A 132 0.61 18.86 18.83
CA ALA A 132 -0.62 18.42 19.49
C ALA A 132 -0.91 16.92 19.28
N LYS A 133 -0.69 16.41 18.06
CA LYS A 133 -0.88 14.98 17.72
C LYS A 133 0.14 14.08 18.40
N LEU A 134 1.39 14.55 18.54
CA LEU A 134 2.47 13.77 19.16
C LEU A 134 2.46 13.81 20.68
N GLY A 135 1.78 14.80 21.28
CA GLY A 135 1.83 15.06 22.72
C GLY A 135 3.18 15.57 23.24
N GLN A 136 4.08 15.96 22.32
CA GLN A 136 5.40 16.52 22.58
C GLN A 136 5.81 17.44 21.45
N TRP A 137 6.79 18.32 21.68
CA TRP A 137 7.29 19.25 20.66
C TRP A 137 7.76 18.48 19.41
N ALA A 138 7.23 18.87 18.24
CA ALA A 138 7.65 18.34 16.96
C ALA A 138 8.97 18.99 16.53
N THR A 139 9.99 18.16 16.38
CA THR A 139 11.32 18.60 15.88
C THR A 139 11.25 18.97 14.39
N ASP A 140 12.31 19.58 13.86
CA ASP A 140 12.42 19.86 12.41
C ASP A 140 12.37 18.55 11.60
N ASP A 141 13.01 17.49 12.08
CA ASP A 141 12.99 16.17 11.42
C ASP A 141 11.58 15.56 11.41
N ASP A 142 10.81 15.72 12.50
CA ASP A 142 9.41 15.31 12.55
C ASP A 142 8.57 16.08 11.55
N LEU A 143 8.72 17.41 11.51
CA LEU A 143 7.96 18.28 10.60
C LEU A 143 8.25 17.94 9.14
N TYR A 144 9.52 17.88 8.76
CA TYR A 144 9.89 17.61 7.37
C TYR A 144 9.56 16.17 6.96
N SER A 145 9.72 15.19 7.85
CA SER A 145 9.31 13.81 7.60
C SER A 145 7.80 13.69 7.39
N HIS A 146 7.02 14.42 8.21
CA HIS A 146 5.57 14.46 8.06
C HIS A 146 5.14 15.10 6.74
N LEU A 147 5.77 16.21 6.33
CA LEU A 147 5.45 16.89 5.08
C LEU A 147 5.83 16.09 3.85
N MET A 148 6.99 15.43 3.87
CA MET A 148 7.48 14.66 2.72
C MET A 148 6.86 13.26 2.61
N TYR A 149 6.59 12.60 3.73
CA TYR A 149 6.15 11.21 3.79
C TYR A 149 5.11 10.99 4.91
N PRO A 150 3.93 11.62 4.84
CA PRO A 150 3.00 11.69 5.97
C PRO A 150 2.57 10.32 6.51
N GLN A 151 2.31 9.35 5.63
CA GLN A 151 1.91 8.00 6.05
C GLN A 151 3.08 7.23 6.68
N VAL A 152 4.26 7.28 6.06
CA VAL A 152 5.46 6.60 6.59
C VAL A 152 5.83 7.17 7.95
N PHE A 153 5.75 8.50 8.11
CA PHE A 153 5.98 9.16 9.39
C PHE A 153 4.96 8.72 10.45
N ALA A 154 3.67 8.68 10.10
CA ALA A 154 2.62 8.25 11.01
C ALA A 154 2.83 6.79 11.48
N ASP A 155 3.17 5.89 10.55
CA ASP A 155 3.45 4.48 10.85
C ASP A 155 4.71 4.33 11.74
N PHE A 156 5.77 5.11 11.45
CA PHE A 156 6.98 5.17 12.29
C PHE A 156 6.67 5.65 13.71
N ARG A 157 5.87 6.72 13.85
CA ARG A 157 5.49 7.24 15.18
C ARG A 157 4.61 6.25 15.95
N ALA A 158 3.71 5.56 15.28
CA ALA A 158 2.91 4.49 15.88
C ALA A 158 3.78 3.32 16.36
N PHE A 159 4.79 2.94 15.57
CA PHE A 159 5.78 1.93 15.95
C PHE A 159 6.59 2.37 17.18
N ARG A 160 7.10 3.61 17.18
CA ARG A 160 7.83 4.20 18.32
C ARG A 160 6.97 4.27 19.59
N ALA A 161 5.70 4.65 19.47
CA ALA A 161 4.77 4.69 20.60
C ALA A 161 4.54 3.30 21.22
N LYS A 162 4.66 2.22 20.42
CA LYS A 162 4.47 0.85 20.88
C LYS A 162 5.73 0.24 21.50
N TYR A 163 6.90 0.51 20.90
CA TYR A 163 8.14 -0.19 21.21
C TYR A 163 9.24 0.71 21.78
N ASP A 164 8.99 2.03 21.87
CA ASP A 164 9.96 3.04 22.27
C ASP A 164 11.19 3.09 21.36
N ASP A 165 12.34 3.51 21.86
CA ASP A 165 13.57 3.61 21.09
C ASP A 165 14.30 2.28 21.00
N LEU A 166 14.31 1.71 19.81
CA LEU A 166 15.03 0.47 19.50
C LEU A 166 16.37 0.71 18.83
N SER A 167 16.86 1.96 18.76
CA SER A 167 18.14 2.27 18.09
C SER A 167 19.35 1.63 18.77
N GLY A 168 19.24 1.30 20.06
CA GLY A 168 20.26 0.57 20.81
C GLY A 168 20.33 -0.93 20.52
N LEU A 169 19.35 -1.50 19.78
CA LEU A 169 19.39 -2.91 19.44
C LEU A 169 20.43 -3.19 18.34
N PRO A 170 21.23 -4.28 18.47
CA PRO A 170 22.05 -4.75 17.36
C PRO A 170 21.19 -5.05 16.12
N THR A 171 21.65 -4.59 14.94
CA THR A 171 20.91 -4.73 13.68
C THR A 171 20.44 -6.17 13.39
N PRO A 172 21.25 -7.23 13.59
CA PRO A 172 20.78 -8.60 13.42
C PRO A 172 19.62 -8.96 14.37
N ALA A 173 19.73 -8.57 15.65
CA ALA A 173 18.67 -8.84 16.63
C ALA A 173 17.35 -8.12 16.29
N PHE A 174 17.43 -6.89 15.77
CA PHE A 174 16.26 -6.13 15.34
C PHE A 174 15.52 -6.81 14.18
N PHE A 175 16.24 -7.32 13.17
CA PHE A 175 15.61 -7.90 11.97
C PHE A 175 15.27 -9.38 12.09
N TYR A 176 16.08 -10.16 12.81
CA TYR A 176 15.96 -11.63 12.82
C TYR A 176 15.60 -12.18 14.20
N GLY A 177 15.60 -11.34 15.24
CA GLY A 177 15.48 -11.80 16.63
C GLY A 177 16.75 -12.47 17.14
N LEU A 178 16.64 -13.22 18.22
CA LEU A 178 17.73 -13.99 18.83
C LEU A 178 17.56 -15.48 18.55
N HIS A 179 18.66 -16.17 18.31
CA HIS A 179 18.69 -17.62 18.35
C HIS A 179 18.71 -18.13 19.79
N ILE A 180 18.21 -19.35 20.03
CA ILE A 180 18.26 -19.97 21.34
C ILE A 180 19.73 -20.09 21.79
N GLY A 181 20.02 -19.59 22.99
CA GLY A 181 21.37 -19.50 23.56
C GLY A 181 22.15 -18.24 23.16
N GLU A 182 21.66 -17.43 22.22
CA GLU A 182 22.29 -16.17 21.82
C GLU A 182 22.08 -15.11 22.90
N GLU A 183 23.12 -14.29 23.08
CA GLU A 183 23.17 -13.19 24.03
C GLU A 183 23.48 -11.88 23.32
N ILE A 184 22.81 -10.80 23.72
CA ILE A 184 23.07 -9.44 23.27
C ILE A 184 23.23 -8.49 24.44
N GLU A 185 24.03 -7.45 24.21
CA GLU A 185 24.18 -6.32 25.11
C GLU A 185 23.49 -5.09 24.53
N ILE A 186 22.72 -4.39 25.35
CA ILE A 186 21.99 -3.18 24.95
C ILE A 186 22.32 -2.08 25.96
N GLU A 187 22.95 -1.00 25.54
CA GLU A 187 23.11 0.18 26.35
C GLU A 187 21.81 1.01 26.29
N ILE A 188 21.10 1.07 27.41
CA ILE A 188 19.82 1.79 27.52
C ILE A 188 19.98 3.22 28.05
N ASP A 189 21.11 3.52 28.65
CA ASP A 189 21.52 4.83 29.17
C ASP A 189 23.03 4.78 29.38
N THR A 190 23.67 5.93 29.51
CA THR A 190 25.14 6.02 29.73
C THR A 190 25.59 5.11 30.88
N GLY A 191 26.34 4.08 30.53
CA GLY A 191 26.88 3.09 31.48
C GLY A 191 25.84 2.09 32.04
N LYS A 192 24.61 2.08 31.52
CA LYS A 192 23.59 1.09 31.90
C LYS A 192 23.39 0.08 30.78
N ILE A 193 23.97 -1.07 30.94
CA ILE A 193 23.91 -2.16 29.98
C ILE A 193 22.93 -3.23 30.44
N LEU A 194 22.03 -3.64 29.54
CA LEU A 194 21.21 -4.84 29.69
C LEU A 194 21.83 -5.98 28.89
N ILE A 195 22.02 -7.12 29.55
CA ILE A 195 22.45 -8.36 28.92
C ILE A 195 21.21 -9.26 28.81
N ILE A 196 20.85 -9.60 27.57
CA ILE A 196 19.66 -10.43 27.29
C ILE A 196 20.11 -11.70 26.58
N ARG A 197 19.77 -12.86 27.15
CA ARG A 197 20.04 -14.17 26.55
C ARG A 197 18.73 -14.95 26.37
N LEU A 198 18.41 -15.34 25.12
CA LEU A 198 17.25 -16.17 24.84
C LEU A 198 17.52 -17.63 25.22
N ILE A 199 16.70 -18.18 26.10
CA ILE A 199 16.86 -19.56 26.62
C ILE A 199 16.03 -20.53 25.83
N SER A 200 14.72 -20.25 25.67
CA SER A 200 13.81 -21.12 24.91
C SER A 200 12.56 -20.39 24.43
N ILE A 201 11.94 -20.97 23.41
CA ILE A 201 10.66 -20.51 22.87
C ILE A 201 9.69 -21.67 23.02
N GLY A 202 8.60 -21.46 23.77
CA GLY A 202 7.55 -22.44 23.99
C GLY A 202 6.71 -22.72 22.74
N GLU A 203 5.97 -23.80 22.79
CA GLU A 203 4.95 -24.11 21.78
C GLU A 203 3.83 -23.07 21.80
N ALA A 204 3.20 -22.85 20.65
CA ALA A 204 2.06 -21.95 20.58
C ALA A 204 0.83 -22.62 21.21
N ASP A 205 0.11 -21.86 22.05
CA ASP A 205 -1.18 -22.29 22.54
C ASP A 205 -2.29 -22.18 21.48
N SER A 206 -3.50 -22.61 21.82
CA SER A 206 -4.68 -22.56 20.93
C SER A 206 -5.06 -21.14 20.49
N THR A 207 -4.54 -20.11 21.15
CA THR A 207 -4.77 -18.69 20.82
C THR A 207 -3.61 -18.08 20.02
N GLY A 208 -2.56 -18.85 19.70
CA GLY A 208 -1.38 -18.41 18.99
C GLY A 208 -0.37 -17.65 19.83
N ARG A 209 -0.41 -17.82 21.16
CA ARG A 209 0.57 -17.25 22.08
C ARG A 209 1.70 -18.23 22.36
N ARG A 210 2.92 -17.71 22.50
CA ARG A 210 4.11 -18.46 22.90
C ARG A 210 4.72 -17.85 24.15
N ALA A 211 5.18 -18.66 25.07
CA ALA A 211 6.04 -18.25 26.17
C ALA A 211 7.49 -18.14 25.68
N LEU A 212 8.14 -17.03 25.93
CA LEU A 212 9.57 -16.80 25.72
C LEU A 212 10.26 -16.84 27.09
N PHE A 213 11.25 -17.70 27.23
CA PHE A 213 12.10 -17.77 28.41
C PHE A 213 13.46 -17.16 28.09
N TYR A 214 13.89 -16.19 28.87
CA TYR A 214 15.14 -15.47 28.67
C TYR A 214 15.75 -15.04 29.98
N GLU A 215 17.04 -14.73 29.97
CA GLU A 215 17.74 -14.11 31.07
C GLU A 215 17.91 -12.62 30.79
N LEU A 216 17.69 -11.80 31.81
CA LEU A 216 17.98 -10.39 31.81
C LEU A 216 18.99 -10.11 32.94
N ASN A 217 20.22 -9.75 32.59
CA ASN A 217 21.32 -9.60 33.53
C ASN A 217 21.51 -10.83 34.45
N GLY A 218 21.42 -12.03 33.88
CA GLY A 218 21.52 -13.30 34.59
C GLY A 218 20.28 -13.69 35.41
N MET A 219 19.22 -12.89 35.37
CA MET A 219 17.97 -13.19 36.08
C MET A 219 16.95 -13.79 35.08
N PRO A 220 16.40 -14.99 35.35
CA PRO A 220 15.42 -15.60 34.46
C PRO A 220 14.13 -14.78 34.41
N ARG A 221 13.58 -14.66 33.21
CA ARG A 221 12.35 -13.95 32.88
C ARG A 221 11.50 -14.78 31.92
N GLU A 222 10.21 -14.54 31.96
CA GLU A 222 9.24 -15.08 31.04
C GLU A 222 8.40 -13.95 30.46
N SER A 223 8.13 -14.03 29.16
CA SER A 223 7.17 -13.14 28.48
C SER A 223 6.31 -13.93 27.53
N VAL A 224 5.03 -13.59 27.46
CA VAL A 224 4.09 -14.23 26.54
C VAL A 224 3.84 -13.29 25.36
N VAL A 225 4.10 -13.76 24.16
CA VAL A 225 3.94 -12.99 22.91
C VAL A 225 3.01 -13.71 21.93
N PHE A 226 2.37 -12.94 21.06
CA PHE A 226 1.64 -13.51 19.93
C PHE A 226 2.61 -13.90 18.80
N ASP A 227 2.47 -15.13 18.31
CA ASP A 227 3.16 -15.58 17.11
C ASP A 227 2.39 -15.11 15.87
N ASN A 228 2.86 -14.04 15.27
CA ASN A 228 2.21 -13.47 14.08
C ASN A 228 2.30 -14.39 12.84
N SER A 229 3.22 -15.36 12.82
CA SER A 229 3.32 -16.34 11.74
C SER A 229 2.11 -17.29 11.68
N LEU A 230 1.48 -17.55 12.83
CA LEU A 230 0.30 -18.41 12.93
C LEU A 230 -0.98 -17.73 12.45
N LYS A 231 -1.03 -16.39 12.46
CA LYS A 231 -2.17 -15.65 11.88
C LYS A 231 -2.26 -15.81 10.36
N ALA A 232 -1.16 -16.09 9.71
CA ALA A 232 -1.12 -16.29 8.25
C ALA A 232 -1.75 -17.63 7.82
N THR A 233 -1.88 -18.60 8.75
CA THR A 233 -2.43 -19.94 8.44
C THR A 233 -3.93 -20.07 8.69
N SER A 234 -4.56 -19.14 9.41
CA SER A 234 -6.01 -19.13 9.67
C SER A 234 -6.72 -18.03 8.84
N LYS A 235 -6.46 -17.95 7.55
CA LYS A 235 -7.32 -17.18 6.64
C LYS A 235 -8.68 -17.90 6.56
N ALA A 236 -9.66 -17.44 7.35
CA ALA A 236 -11.05 -17.73 7.01
C ALA A 236 -11.25 -17.24 5.57
N ALA A 237 -11.63 -18.14 4.66
CA ALA A 237 -11.89 -17.80 3.28
C ALA A 237 -12.97 -16.69 3.27
N ARG A 238 -12.60 -15.49 2.76
CA ARG A 238 -13.57 -14.40 2.61
C ARG A 238 -14.61 -14.77 1.58
N PRO A 239 -15.86 -14.30 1.71
CA PRO A 239 -16.86 -14.52 0.68
C PRO A 239 -16.35 -13.88 -0.63
N LYS A 240 -16.46 -14.60 -1.73
CA LYS A 240 -16.19 -14.08 -3.06
C LYS A 240 -17.40 -13.29 -3.54
N GLY A 241 -17.14 -12.17 -4.16
CA GLY A 241 -18.19 -11.38 -4.79
C GLY A 241 -18.24 -11.62 -6.29
N GLU A 242 -19.32 -11.19 -6.93
CA GLU A 242 -19.48 -11.22 -8.37
C GLU A 242 -19.15 -9.83 -8.93
N ALA A 243 -18.07 -9.72 -9.70
CA ALA A 243 -17.62 -8.44 -10.26
C ALA A 243 -18.63 -7.78 -11.23
N THR A 244 -19.56 -8.56 -11.75
CA THR A 244 -20.67 -8.07 -12.60
C THR A 244 -21.88 -7.57 -11.82
N ASN A 245 -21.94 -7.85 -10.51
CA ASN A 245 -23.04 -7.40 -9.65
C ASN A 245 -22.72 -5.98 -9.13
N PRO A 246 -23.53 -4.96 -9.50
CA PRO A 246 -23.27 -3.58 -9.07
C PRO A 246 -23.37 -3.36 -7.55
N ALA A 247 -24.00 -4.30 -6.83
CA ALA A 247 -24.07 -4.29 -5.37
C ALA A 247 -22.79 -4.82 -4.69
N HIS A 248 -21.85 -5.40 -5.44
CA HIS A 248 -20.62 -5.99 -4.92
C HIS A 248 -19.40 -5.17 -5.31
N ALA A 249 -18.70 -4.61 -4.34
CA ALA A 249 -17.39 -4.04 -4.53
C ALA A 249 -16.34 -5.10 -4.15
N CYS A 250 -15.67 -5.66 -5.17
CA CYS A 250 -14.73 -6.77 -5.04
C CYS A 250 -13.30 -6.32 -5.22
N ALA A 251 -12.34 -7.05 -4.63
CA ALA A 251 -10.92 -6.83 -4.85
C ALA A 251 -10.55 -7.17 -6.30
N PRO A 252 -10.01 -6.24 -7.08
CA PRO A 252 -9.61 -6.49 -8.47
C PRO A 252 -8.34 -7.34 -8.58
N MET A 253 -7.57 -7.41 -7.50
CA MET A 253 -6.31 -8.14 -7.40
C MET A 253 -5.99 -8.45 -5.93
N PRO A 254 -5.12 -9.43 -5.66
CA PRO A 254 -4.62 -9.66 -4.31
C PRO A 254 -3.85 -8.44 -3.79
N GLY A 255 -4.04 -8.09 -2.52
CA GLY A 255 -3.36 -6.94 -1.92
C GLY A 255 -3.71 -6.74 -0.46
N MET A 256 -3.18 -5.67 0.12
CA MET A 256 -3.49 -5.23 1.47
C MET A 256 -4.42 -4.01 1.43
N VAL A 257 -5.43 -4.00 2.28
CA VAL A 257 -6.30 -2.83 2.48
C VAL A 257 -5.52 -1.74 3.22
N THR A 258 -5.18 -0.66 2.52
CA THR A 258 -4.47 0.48 3.11
C THR A 258 -5.41 1.52 3.69
N GLN A 259 -6.58 1.67 3.08
CA GLN A 259 -7.59 2.61 3.53
C GLN A 259 -9.00 2.09 3.25
N VAL A 260 -9.90 2.33 4.18
CA VAL A 260 -11.34 2.20 4.01
C VAL A 260 -11.93 3.61 4.10
N SER A 261 -12.65 4.04 3.07
CA SER A 261 -13.16 5.41 2.93
C SER A 261 -14.63 5.55 3.28
N VAL A 262 -15.31 4.44 3.62
CA VAL A 262 -16.75 4.41 3.90
C VAL A 262 -17.06 3.66 5.19
N SER A 263 -18.25 3.88 5.71
CA SER A 263 -18.80 3.19 6.88
C SER A 263 -20.11 2.51 6.54
N ALA A 264 -20.47 1.45 7.29
CA ALA A 264 -21.77 0.80 7.14
C ALA A 264 -22.92 1.82 7.38
N GLY A 265 -23.93 1.79 6.53
CA GLY A 265 -25.05 2.73 6.53
C GLY A 265 -24.80 4.03 5.76
N GLN A 266 -23.62 4.27 5.21
CA GLN A 266 -23.30 5.46 4.44
C GLN A 266 -23.89 5.39 3.03
N GLU A 267 -24.49 6.48 2.57
CA GLU A 267 -24.90 6.65 1.17
C GLU A 267 -23.67 6.91 0.30
N VAL A 268 -23.62 6.25 -0.86
CA VAL A 268 -22.54 6.39 -1.85
C VAL A 268 -23.13 6.51 -3.25
N ARG A 269 -22.43 7.20 -4.12
CA ARG A 269 -22.75 7.35 -5.54
C ARG A 269 -21.80 6.50 -6.39
N ALA A 270 -22.22 6.15 -7.58
CA ALA A 270 -21.35 5.51 -8.56
C ALA A 270 -20.07 6.33 -8.77
N GLY A 271 -18.89 5.70 -8.58
CA GLY A 271 -17.57 6.34 -8.64
C GLY A 271 -17.01 6.78 -7.28
N ASP A 272 -17.79 6.75 -6.20
CA ASP A 272 -17.27 7.07 -4.88
C ASP A 272 -16.24 6.03 -4.42
N LYS A 273 -15.13 6.49 -3.83
CA LYS A 273 -14.05 5.63 -3.32
C LYS A 273 -14.53 4.87 -2.09
N LEU A 274 -14.47 3.55 -2.13
CA LEU A 274 -14.86 2.68 -1.03
C LEU A 274 -13.65 2.17 -0.24
N VAL A 275 -12.69 1.57 -0.94
CA VAL A 275 -11.51 0.93 -0.37
C VAL A 275 -10.30 1.19 -1.25
N ILE A 276 -9.13 1.40 -0.65
CA ILE A 276 -7.85 1.47 -1.35
C ILE A 276 -7.04 0.22 -0.99
N LEU A 277 -6.62 -0.49 -2.01
CA LEU A 277 -5.76 -1.66 -1.91
C LEU A 277 -4.34 -1.30 -2.33
N GLU A 278 -3.37 -1.88 -1.65
CA GLU A 278 -1.96 -1.85 -2.03
C GLU A 278 -1.50 -3.26 -2.40
N ALA A 279 -0.95 -3.40 -3.59
CA ALA A 279 -0.26 -4.58 -4.04
C ALA A 279 1.13 -4.20 -4.53
N MET A 280 2.19 -4.57 -3.82
CA MET A 280 3.58 -4.31 -4.21
C MET A 280 3.86 -2.83 -4.55
N LYS A 281 3.41 -1.92 -3.68
CA LYS A 281 3.51 -0.45 -3.84
C LYS A 281 2.65 0.15 -4.97
N MET A 282 1.74 -0.63 -5.55
CA MET A 282 0.72 -0.14 -6.46
C MET A 282 -0.57 0.06 -5.69
N LEU A 283 -1.07 1.30 -5.66
CA LEU A 283 -2.36 1.62 -5.06
C LEU A 283 -3.47 1.48 -6.10
N THR A 284 -4.50 0.75 -5.74
CA THR A 284 -5.69 0.56 -6.57
C THR A 284 -6.92 0.94 -5.74
N THR A 285 -7.70 1.87 -6.24
CA THR A 285 -8.97 2.25 -5.63
C THR A 285 -10.08 1.30 -6.09
N VAL A 286 -10.89 0.85 -5.16
CA VAL A 286 -12.15 0.14 -5.43
C VAL A 286 -13.27 1.13 -5.16
N SER A 287 -14.03 1.46 -6.21
CA SER A 287 -15.12 2.45 -6.17
C SER A 287 -16.49 1.77 -6.27
N ALA A 288 -17.54 2.49 -5.86
CA ALA A 288 -18.91 2.05 -6.02
C ALA A 288 -19.30 1.95 -7.51
N SER A 289 -19.88 0.83 -7.92
CA SER A 289 -20.32 0.62 -9.29
C SER A 289 -21.71 1.22 -9.56
N ALA A 290 -22.48 1.51 -8.52
CA ALA A 290 -23.82 2.10 -8.59
C ALA A 290 -24.10 2.97 -7.36
N ASP A 291 -25.16 3.79 -7.45
CA ASP A 291 -25.68 4.52 -6.30
C ASP A 291 -26.32 3.56 -5.31
N GLY A 292 -26.17 3.81 -4.02
CA GLY A 292 -26.75 2.95 -2.99
C GLY A 292 -26.27 3.27 -1.58
N VAL A 293 -26.58 2.37 -0.66
CA VAL A 293 -26.16 2.45 0.74
C VAL A 293 -25.23 1.29 1.06
N VAL A 294 -24.13 1.55 1.77
CA VAL A 294 -23.23 0.51 2.27
C VAL A 294 -23.98 -0.36 3.28
N SER A 295 -24.38 -1.55 2.86
CA SER A 295 -25.09 -2.51 3.73
C SER A 295 -24.12 -3.27 4.63
N GLU A 296 -22.94 -3.60 4.12
CA GLU A 296 -21.95 -4.39 4.86
C GLU A 296 -20.53 -4.01 4.45
N LEU A 297 -19.65 -3.82 5.45
CA LEU A 297 -18.21 -3.61 5.28
C LEU A 297 -17.49 -4.85 5.78
N LEU A 298 -16.87 -5.60 4.86
CA LEU A 298 -16.27 -6.92 5.11
C LEU A 298 -14.76 -6.86 5.35
N VAL A 299 -14.16 -5.67 5.25
CA VAL A 299 -12.72 -5.45 5.39
C VAL A 299 -12.41 -4.25 6.28
N LYS A 300 -11.21 -4.26 6.84
CA LYS A 300 -10.64 -3.14 7.59
C LYS A 300 -9.20 -2.88 7.14
N LYS A 301 -8.65 -1.71 7.47
CA LYS A 301 -7.25 -1.36 7.20
C LYS A 301 -6.32 -2.45 7.77
N GLY A 302 -5.37 -2.88 6.95
CA GLY A 302 -4.39 -3.94 7.25
C GLY A 302 -4.83 -5.35 6.87
N ASP A 303 -6.06 -5.55 6.40
CA ASP A 303 -6.51 -6.86 5.94
C ASP A 303 -5.85 -7.23 4.60
N GLN A 304 -5.42 -8.49 4.49
CA GLN A 304 -5.01 -9.10 3.23
C GLN A 304 -6.25 -9.62 2.50
N VAL A 305 -6.35 -9.35 1.20
CA VAL A 305 -7.44 -9.80 0.34
C VAL A 305 -6.89 -10.49 -0.90
N ASP A 306 -7.64 -11.47 -1.40
CA ASP A 306 -7.35 -12.14 -2.66
C ASP A 306 -8.25 -11.57 -3.77
N SER A 307 -7.92 -11.87 -5.04
CA SER A 307 -8.77 -11.47 -6.17
C SER A 307 -10.21 -11.95 -5.96
N ASP A 308 -11.16 -11.09 -6.30
CA ASP A 308 -12.61 -11.30 -6.18
C ASP A 308 -13.14 -11.42 -4.75
N ASP A 309 -12.32 -11.20 -3.71
CA ASP A 309 -12.86 -11.07 -2.36
C ASP A 309 -13.86 -9.93 -2.29
N LEU A 310 -15.01 -10.18 -1.68
CA LEU A 310 -16.04 -9.16 -1.46
C LEU A 310 -15.57 -8.22 -0.34
N LEU A 311 -15.40 -6.95 -0.65
CA LEU A 311 -14.91 -5.93 0.29
C LEU A 311 -16.06 -5.14 0.92
N VAL A 312 -16.99 -4.72 0.08
CA VAL A 312 -18.15 -3.92 0.48
C VAL A 312 -19.37 -4.44 -0.26
N ARG A 313 -20.49 -4.54 0.46
CA ARG A 313 -21.79 -4.82 -0.13
C ARG A 313 -22.64 -3.57 -0.10
N LEU A 314 -23.26 -3.24 -1.23
CA LEU A 314 -24.18 -2.13 -1.37
C LEU A 314 -25.61 -2.65 -1.46
N THR A 315 -26.56 -1.89 -0.92
CA THR A 315 -27.97 -2.00 -1.30
C THR A 315 -28.21 -0.93 -2.37
N THR A 316 -28.34 -1.36 -3.61
CA THR A 316 -28.61 -0.44 -4.73
C THR A 316 -30.05 0.05 -4.65
N THR A 317 -30.25 1.33 -4.89
CA THR A 317 -31.58 1.99 -4.94
C THR A 317 -32.27 1.70 -6.25
#